data_d1de83d81bbf9b1ac22620385767f8e7
#
_entry.id   d1de83d81bbf9b1ac22620385767f8e7
#
_cell.length_a   1.000
_cell.length_b   1.000
_cell.length_c   1.000
_cell.angle_alpha   90.00
_cell.angle_beta   90.00
_cell.angle_gamma   90.00
#
_symmetry.space_group_name_H-M   'P 1'
#
loop_
_entity.id
_entity.type
_entity.pdbx_description
1 polymer ?
#
loop_
_entity_poly.entity_id
_entity_poly.type
_entity_poly.pdbx_seq_one_letter_code
_entity_poly.pdbx_strand_id
1 'polypeptide(L)'
;MNTILAEATDLAKAISSGVNPEKSTVIFFPPFPFLQNVREVIANASNFSIGAQNLSSKEGGAYTGEVSAKMLTSIDMEYVLVGHSERREYFNEGDNILFEKLNQSFENGLKPIFCCGEPLGERSSGNHVQYVGDQIRNVLFLLTPQQLNSTIIAYEPIWAIGTGQTASPEQAQEMHLLIRDVLKEKFEPEMVESISILYGGSVNAGNALSIFGQNDVDGGLVGGASLKVNDFLDIIKAMESIG
;
A
#
# COMPACT_ATOMS: atom_id res chain seq x y z
N MET A 1 11.37 0.22 9.37
CA MET A 1 12.68 -0.49 9.36
C MET A 1 12.61 -1.64 10.35
N ASN A 2 12.29 -2.82 9.86
CA ASN A 2 12.17 -4.03 10.67
C ASN A 2 12.95 -5.16 10.00
N THR A 3 13.27 -6.20 10.77
CA THR A 3 13.97 -7.42 10.37
C THR A 3 15.45 -7.20 9.98
N ILE A 4 16.22 -8.25 10.14
CA ILE A 4 17.52 -8.48 9.50
C ILE A 4 17.34 -9.55 8.43
N LEU A 5 18.37 -9.84 7.63
CA LEU A 5 18.28 -10.75 6.47
C LEU A 5 17.66 -12.11 6.82
N ALA A 6 18.16 -12.77 7.87
CA ALA A 6 17.64 -14.09 8.27
C ALA A 6 16.16 -14.02 8.67
N GLU A 7 15.79 -13.05 9.50
CA GLU A 7 14.39 -12.86 9.92
C GLU A 7 13.46 -12.58 8.73
N ALA A 8 13.89 -11.75 7.76
CA ALA A 8 13.09 -11.42 6.58
C ALA A 8 12.84 -12.65 5.69
N THR A 9 13.87 -13.46 5.46
CA THR A 9 13.75 -14.67 4.65
C THR A 9 12.97 -15.78 5.36
N ASP A 10 13.16 -15.98 6.67
CA ASP A 10 12.43 -16.96 7.45
C ASP A 10 10.94 -16.60 7.55
N LEU A 11 10.63 -15.31 7.77
CA LEU A 11 9.26 -14.81 7.79
C LEU A 11 8.55 -15.01 6.45
N ALA A 12 9.18 -14.62 5.35
CA ALA A 12 8.62 -14.77 4.00
C ALA A 12 8.39 -16.26 3.67
N LYS A 13 9.34 -17.13 4.00
CA LYS A 13 9.23 -18.58 3.80
C LYS A 13 8.09 -19.18 4.64
N ALA A 14 7.98 -18.81 5.89
CA ALA A 14 6.93 -19.33 6.78
C ALA A 14 5.54 -18.93 6.30
N ILE A 15 5.37 -17.67 5.85
CA ILE A 15 4.09 -17.18 5.33
C ILE A 15 3.75 -17.85 3.98
N SER A 16 4.68 -17.85 3.02
CA SER A 16 4.43 -18.41 1.68
C SER A 16 4.23 -19.91 1.65
N SER A 17 4.72 -20.62 2.68
CA SER A 17 4.47 -22.06 2.87
C SER A 17 3.23 -22.36 3.73
N GLY A 18 2.73 -21.38 4.46
CA GLY A 18 1.63 -21.53 5.42
C GLY A 18 0.23 -21.30 4.82
N VAL A 19 0.14 -20.71 3.62
CA VAL A 19 -1.11 -20.42 2.93
C VAL A 19 -0.91 -20.45 1.42
N ASN A 20 -1.96 -20.81 0.68
CA ASN A 20 -2.01 -20.70 -0.78
C ASN A 20 -3.21 -19.82 -1.13
N PRO A 21 -3.00 -18.49 -1.32
CA PRO A 21 -4.10 -17.60 -1.69
C PRO A 21 -4.65 -17.96 -3.07
N GLU A 22 -5.97 -17.95 -3.23
CA GLU A 22 -6.64 -18.26 -4.52
C GLU A 22 -7.38 -17.05 -5.08
N LYS A 23 -7.88 -16.17 -4.20
CA LYS A 23 -8.68 -15.00 -4.57
C LYS A 23 -7.91 -13.68 -4.43
N SER A 24 -6.84 -13.65 -3.62
CA SER A 24 -6.06 -12.45 -3.35
C SER A 24 -4.60 -12.60 -3.79
N THR A 25 -3.91 -11.47 -3.90
CA THR A 25 -2.45 -11.41 -4.09
C THR A 25 -1.81 -10.90 -2.80
N VAL A 26 -0.84 -11.64 -2.29
CA VAL A 26 -0.03 -11.24 -1.12
C VAL A 26 1.27 -10.61 -1.59
N ILE A 27 1.49 -9.33 -1.24
CA ILE A 27 2.66 -8.58 -1.68
C ILE A 27 3.56 -8.30 -0.48
N PHE A 28 4.81 -8.74 -0.55
CA PHE A 28 5.82 -8.42 0.46
C PHE A 28 6.55 -7.11 0.13
N PHE A 29 6.76 -6.27 1.15
CA PHE A 29 7.55 -5.04 1.05
C PHE A 29 8.72 -5.07 2.06
N PRO A 30 9.75 -5.91 1.84
CA PRO A 30 10.90 -5.96 2.73
C PRO A 30 11.78 -4.70 2.58
N PRO A 31 12.67 -4.40 3.56
CA PRO A 31 13.69 -3.37 3.40
C PRO A 31 14.55 -3.59 2.14
N PHE A 32 15.00 -2.51 1.51
CA PHE A 32 15.82 -2.56 0.28
C PHE A 32 16.95 -3.60 0.26
N PRO A 33 17.75 -3.76 1.36
CA PRO A 33 18.85 -4.72 1.37
C PRO A 33 18.42 -6.19 1.22
N PHE A 34 17.14 -6.51 1.42
CA PHE A 34 16.62 -7.89 1.46
C PHE A 34 15.66 -8.22 0.31
N LEU A 35 15.41 -7.28 -0.60
CA LEU A 35 14.47 -7.43 -1.70
C LEU A 35 14.74 -8.70 -2.52
N GLN A 36 15.95 -8.86 -3.02
CA GLN A 36 16.33 -10.00 -3.86
C GLN A 36 16.22 -11.33 -3.10
N ASN A 37 16.68 -11.37 -1.85
CA ASN A 37 16.61 -12.58 -1.04
C ASN A 37 15.18 -13.03 -0.76
N VAL A 38 14.29 -12.08 -0.42
CA VAL A 38 12.87 -12.40 -0.19
C VAL A 38 12.20 -12.83 -1.50
N ARG A 39 12.51 -12.19 -2.64
CA ARG A 39 12.02 -12.59 -3.95
C ARG A 39 12.38 -14.04 -4.29
N GLU A 40 13.63 -14.44 -4.06
CA GLU A 40 14.08 -15.81 -4.29
C GLU A 40 13.30 -16.83 -3.43
N VAL A 41 12.99 -16.47 -2.18
CA VAL A 41 12.22 -17.33 -1.28
C VAL A 41 10.81 -17.59 -1.78
N ILE A 42 10.15 -16.56 -2.35
CA ILE A 42 8.74 -16.66 -2.79
C ILE A 42 8.59 -17.01 -4.28
N ALA A 43 9.68 -17.21 -5.02
CA ALA A 43 9.68 -17.37 -6.48
C ALA A 43 8.74 -18.45 -7.03
N ASN A 44 8.45 -19.49 -6.24
CA ASN A 44 7.57 -20.60 -6.62
C ASN A 44 6.23 -20.59 -5.89
N ALA A 45 5.93 -19.54 -5.13
CA ALA A 45 4.66 -19.42 -4.41
C ALA A 45 3.63 -18.69 -5.29
N SER A 46 2.51 -19.36 -5.59
CA SER A 46 1.44 -18.78 -6.41
C SER A 46 0.73 -17.65 -5.66
N ASN A 47 0.43 -16.56 -6.38
CA ASN A 47 -0.24 -15.36 -5.85
C ASN A 47 0.54 -14.62 -4.75
N PHE A 48 1.86 -14.81 -4.71
CA PHE A 48 2.79 -13.99 -3.96
C PHE A 48 3.60 -13.10 -4.88
N SER A 49 3.78 -11.84 -4.47
CA SER A 49 4.52 -10.83 -5.23
C SER A 49 5.41 -10.03 -4.29
N ILE A 50 6.23 -9.16 -4.85
CA ILE A 50 7.18 -8.36 -4.09
C ILE A 50 7.21 -6.92 -4.59
N GLY A 51 7.43 -5.98 -3.67
CA GLY A 51 7.57 -4.57 -3.97
C GLY A 51 8.56 -3.88 -3.03
N ALA A 52 8.89 -2.66 -3.38
CA ALA A 52 9.77 -1.81 -2.59
C ALA A 52 8.96 -0.83 -1.71
N GLN A 53 9.50 -0.51 -0.53
CA GLN A 53 8.87 0.44 0.40
C GLN A 53 8.95 1.91 -0.07
N ASN A 54 9.75 2.20 -1.09
CA ASN A 54 9.97 3.52 -1.67
C ASN A 54 10.75 3.43 -2.98
N LEU A 55 10.81 4.54 -3.73
CA LEU A 55 11.75 4.77 -4.82
C LEU A 55 12.15 6.25 -4.86
N SER A 56 13.25 6.56 -5.57
CA SER A 56 13.61 7.94 -5.89
C SER A 56 12.65 8.56 -6.92
N SER A 57 12.41 9.85 -6.80
CA SER A 57 11.71 10.63 -7.84
C SER A 57 12.58 10.91 -9.07
N LYS A 58 13.84 10.52 -9.05
CA LYS A 58 14.81 10.74 -10.12
C LYS A 58 15.16 9.45 -10.84
N GLU A 59 15.32 9.54 -12.14
CA GLU A 59 15.69 8.40 -13.00
C GLU A 59 17.05 7.80 -12.63
N GLY A 60 18.03 8.64 -12.26
CA GLY A 60 19.39 8.26 -11.92
C GLY A 60 20.28 9.47 -11.71
N GLY A 61 21.59 9.26 -11.57
CA GLY A 61 22.59 10.32 -11.43
C GLY A 61 23.13 10.51 -10.01
N ALA A 62 23.55 11.73 -9.69
CA ALA A 62 24.26 12.05 -8.44
C ALA A 62 23.29 12.25 -7.25
N TYR A 63 22.60 11.18 -6.87
CA TYR A 63 21.69 11.10 -5.73
C TYR A 63 22.15 9.98 -4.79
N THR A 64 23.28 10.20 -4.12
CA THR A 64 23.93 9.19 -3.27
C THR A 64 22.98 8.66 -2.21
N GLY A 65 22.78 7.32 -2.20
CA GLY A 65 21.90 6.62 -1.26
C GLY A 65 20.48 6.37 -1.77
N GLU A 66 20.07 7.00 -2.88
CA GLU A 66 18.75 6.76 -3.49
C GLU A 66 18.70 5.46 -4.30
N VAL A 67 17.49 4.90 -4.40
CA VAL A 67 17.19 3.72 -5.20
C VAL A 67 16.20 4.12 -6.30
N SER A 68 16.62 4.03 -7.57
CA SER A 68 15.79 4.38 -8.71
C SER A 68 14.81 3.26 -9.10
N ALA A 69 13.78 3.61 -9.87
CA ALA A 69 12.85 2.62 -10.43
C ALA A 69 13.56 1.57 -11.28
N LYS A 70 14.56 1.97 -12.10
CA LYS A 70 15.37 1.05 -12.91
C LYS A 70 16.16 0.04 -12.06
N MET A 71 16.69 0.46 -10.90
CA MET A 71 17.34 -0.47 -9.97
C MET A 71 16.36 -1.50 -9.45
N LEU A 72 15.13 -1.10 -9.12
CA LEU A 72 14.10 -2.00 -8.61
C LEU A 72 13.66 -3.01 -9.69
N THR A 73 13.38 -2.56 -10.89
CA THR A 73 12.98 -3.47 -11.98
C THR A 73 14.13 -4.39 -12.44
N SER A 74 15.38 -3.97 -12.29
CA SER A 74 16.54 -4.83 -12.61
C SER A 74 16.68 -6.06 -11.70
N ILE A 75 16.01 -6.03 -10.54
CA ILE A 75 15.90 -7.15 -9.60
C ILE A 75 14.48 -7.71 -9.51
N ASP A 76 13.68 -7.47 -10.56
CA ASP A 76 12.32 -7.96 -10.76
C ASP A 76 11.33 -7.58 -9.64
N MET A 77 11.42 -6.36 -9.14
CA MET A 77 10.35 -5.80 -8.28
C MET A 77 9.15 -5.41 -9.14
N GLU A 78 7.95 -5.72 -8.65
CA GLU A 78 6.70 -5.47 -9.37
C GLU A 78 5.94 -4.25 -8.82
N TYR A 79 5.99 -4.05 -7.50
CA TYR A 79 5.23 -3.02 -6.81
C TYR A 79 6.15 -2.03 -6.08
N VAL A 80 5.59 -0.86 -5.77
CA VAL A 80 6.29 0.14 -4.94
C VAL A 80 5.30 1.00 -4.15
N LEU A 81 5.61 1.26 -2.88
CA LEU A 81 4.85 2.21 -2.06
C LEU A 81 5.25 3.65 -2.42
N VAL A 82 4.27 4.53 -2.56
CA VAL A 82 4.46 5.95 -2.84
C VAL A 82 3.63 6.78 -1.86
N GLY A 83 4.28 7.65 -1.10
CA GLY A 83 3.60 8.60 -0.22
C GLY A 83 3.10 8.03 1.10
N HIS A 84 3.67 6.92 1.60
CA HIS A 84 3.38 6.43 2.96
C HIS A 84 3.48 7.57 3.98
N SER A 85 2.58 7.59 4.96
CA SER A 85 2.46 8.68 5.95
C SER A 85 3.78 9.06 6.62
N GLU A 86 4.59 8.07 7.03
CA GLU A 86 5.93 8.30 7.59
C GLU A 86 6.85 9.08 6.63
N ARG A 87 6.74 8.86 5.32
CA ARG A 87 7.58 9.54 4.35
C ARG A 87 7.12 10.97 4.09
N ARG A 88 5.81 11.20 4.11
CA ARG A 88 5.26 12.57 4.06
C ARG A 88 5.72 13.37 5.28
N GLU A 89 5.69 12.77 6.48
CA GLU A 89 6.02 13.42 7.75
C GLU A 89 7.53 13.59 7.96
N TYR A 90 8.30 12.50 7.87
CA TYR A 90 9.72 12.51 8.26
C TYR A 90 10.67 12.94 7.15
N PHE A 91 10.27 12.77 5.90
CA PHE A 91 11.08 13.09 4.71
C PHE A 91 10.51 14.22 3.88
N ASN A 92 9.42 14.88 4.33
CA ASN A 92 8.77 16.00 3.65
C ASN A 92 8.42 15.70 2.19
N GLU A 93 7.93 14.49 1.89
CA GLU A 93 7.49 14.11 0.56
C GLU A 93 6.14 14.74 0.25
N GLY A 94 6.14 15.92 -0.37
CA GLY A 94 4.95 16.64 -0.82
C GLY A 94 4.45 16.17 -2.19
N ASP A 95 3.28 16.66 -2.59
CA ASP A 95 2.52 16.20 -3.77
C ASP A 95 3.34 16.18 -5.07
N ASN A 96 4.20 17.18 -5.32
CA ASN A 96 5.06 17.20 -6.50
C ASN A 96 6.06 16.03 -6.53
N ILE A 97 6.68 15.72 -5.37
CA ILE A 97 7.62 14.58 -5.25
C ILE A 97 6.87 13.28 -5.48
N LEU A 98 5.66 13.15 -4.95
CA LEU A 98 4.85 11.94 -5.11
C LEU A 98 4.42 11.74 -6.56
N PHE A 99 4.04 12.80 -7.26
CA PHE A 99 3.72 12.73 -8.67
C PHE A 99 4.95 12.33 -9.52
N GLU A 100 6.14 12.90 -9.24
CA GLU A 100 7.38 12.47 -9.89
C GLU A 100 7.66 10.97 -9.64
N LYS A 101 7.47 10.46 -8.41
CA LYS A 101 7.64 9.04 -8.08
C LYS A 101 6.66 8.13 -8.81
N LEU A 102 5.40 8.56 -8.93
CA LEU A 102 4.41 7.82 -9.73
C LEU A 102 4.83 7.73 -11.19
N ASN A 103 5.29 8.84 -11.80
CA ASN A 103 5.78 8.82 -13.17
C ASN A 103 6.98 7.90 -13.33
N GLN A 104 7.96 7.94 -12.42
CA GLN A 104 9.09 7.02 -12.44
C GLN A 104 8.65 5.56 -12.32
N SER A 105 7.60 5.28 -11.55
CA SER A 105 7.04 3.93 -11.44
C SER A 105 6.46 3.47 -12.77
N PHE A 106 5.60 4.26 -13.40
CA PHE A 106 4.96 3.91 -14.67
C PHE A 106 5.96 3.77 -15.83
N GLU A 107 6.91 4.70 -15.94
CA GLU A 107 7.95 4.68 -16.99
C GLU A 107 8.83 3.42 -16.94
N ASN A 108 8.91 2.80 -15.78
CA ASN A 108 9.72 1.59 -15.56
C ASN A 108 8.88 0.33 -15.33
N GLY A 109 7.56 0.38 -15.50
CA GLY A 109 6.68 -0.80 -15.41
C GLY A 109 6.39 -1.29 -14.00
N LEU A 110 6.67 -0.48 -12.96
CA LEU A 110 6.26 -0.76 -11.59
C LEU A 110 4.79 -0.38 -11.38
N LYS A 111 4.10 -1.15 -10.54
CA LYS A 111 2.74 -0.86 -10.08
C LYS A 111 2.79 -0.09 -8.76
N PRO A 112 2.48 1.21 -8.73
CA PRO A 112 2.52 1.97 -7.49
C PRO A 112 1.32 1.68 -6.60
N ILE A 113 1.57 1.69 -5.28
CA ILE A 113 0.54 1.78 -4.24
C ILE A 113 0.64 3.18 -3.66
N PHE A 114 -0.31 4.04 -4.02
CA PHE A 114 -0.37 5.42 -3.56
C PHE A 114 -1.04 5.49 -2.19
N CYS A 115 -0.32 6.00 -1.20
CA CYS A 115 -0.80 6.15 0.17
C CYS A 115 -1.36 7.56 0.40
N CYS A 116 -2.55 7.64 0.99
CA CYS A 116 -3.20 8.87 1.43
C CYS A 116 -3.88 8.65 2.77
N GLY A 117 -4.09 9.72 3.53
CA GLY A 117 -4.75 9.61 4.81
C GLY A 117 -4.58 10.85 5.68
N GLU A 118 -5.33 10.91 6.78
CA GLU A 118 -5.40 12.08 7.64
C GLU A 118 -4.83 11.83 9.05
N PRO A 119 -4.20 12.84 9.67
CA PRO A 119 -3.81 12.83 11.07
C PRO A 119 -5.01 13.08 11.99
N LEU A 120 -4.84 12.79 13.29
CA LEU A 120 -5.88 12.93 14.30
C LEU A 120 -6.48 14.35 14.34
N GLY A 121 -5.67 15.37 14.14
CA GLY A 121 -6.15 16.77 14.15
C GLY A 121 -7.20 17.04 13.08
N GLU A 122 -6.98 16.56 11.86
CA GLU A 122 -7.91 16.68 10.75
C GLU A 122 -9.17 15.85 10.97
N ARG A 123 -9.03 14.65 11.54
CA ARG A 123 -10.18 13.79 11.90
C ARG A 123 -11.04 14.44 12.97
N SER A 124 -10.41 14.95 14.03
CA SER A 124 -11.12 15.53 15.18
C SER A 124 -11.82 16.86 14.84
N SER A 125 -11.28 17.64 13.92
CA SER A 125 -11.90 18.90 13.43
C SER A 125 -13.00 18.67 12.40
N GLY A 126 -13.19 17.43 11.92
CA GLY A 126 -14.14 17.12 10.85
C GLY A 126 -13.64 17.48 9.44
N ASN A 127 -12.37 17.85 9.30
CA ASN A 127 -11.77 18.27 8.02
C ASN A 127 -11.17 17.11 7.20
N HIS A 128 -11.23 15.87 7.71
CA HIS A 128 -10.60 14.69 7.11
C HIS A 128 -11.07 14.40 5.68
N VAL A 129 -12.34 14.64 5.38
CA VAL A 129 -12.93 14.47 4.03
C VAL A 129 -12.22 15.38 3.02
N GLN A 130 -12.10 16.66 3.34
CA GLN A 130 -11.42 17.63 2.48
C GLN A 130 -9.92 17.31 2.38
N TYR A 131 -9.28 17.01 3.50
CA TYR A 131 -7.85 16.75 3.60
C TYR A 131 -7.42 15.55 2.72
N VAL A 132 -8.12 14.43 2.81
CA VAL A 132 -7.83 13.23 1.98
C VAL A 132 -8.23 13.49 0.53
N GLY A 133 -9.37 14.16 0.29
CA GLY A 133 -9.79 14.53 -1.06
C GLY A 133 -8.77 15.41 -1.77
N ASP A 134 -8.14 16.35 -1.08
CA ASP A 134 -7.12 17.21 -1.67
C ASP A 134 -5.83 16.44 -2.00
N GLN A 135 -5.40 15.48 -1.17
CA GLN A 135 -4.27 14.60 -1.50
C GLN A 135 -4.50 13.83 -2.81
N ILE A 136 -5.73 13.37 -3.04
CA ILE A 136 -6.12 12.65 -4.25
C ILE A 136 -6.14 13.60 -5.44
N ARG A 137 -6.82 14.74 -5.33
CA ARG A 137 -6.94 15.72 -6.42
C ARG A 137 -5.59 16.28 -6.84
N ASN A 138 -4.73 16.62 -5.88
CA ASN A 138 -3.43 17.22 -6.14
C ASN A 138 -2.46 16.27 -6.88
N VAL A 139 -2.60 14.95 -6.69
CA VAL A 139 -1.65 13.97 -7.25
C VAL A 139 -2.31 13.08 -8.29
N LEU A 140 -3.38 12.36 -7.93
CA LEU A 140 -3.97 11.36 -8.82
C LEU A 140 -4.74 12.00 -9.99
N PHE A 141 -5.26 13.22 -9.84
CA PHE A 141 -5.89 13.92 -10.97
C PHE A 141 -4.89 14.34 -12.05
N LEU A 142 -3.59 14.30 -11.80
CA LEU A 142 -2.57 14.54 -12.81
C LEU A 142 -2.30 13.31 -13.70
N LEU A 143 -2.80 12.14 -13.30
CA LEU A 143 -2.62 10.88 -14.02
C LEU A 143 -3.54 10.77 -15.24
N THR A 144 -3.09 10.01 -16.23
CA THR A 144 -3.95 9.51 -17.31
C THR A 144 -4.85 8.36 -16.78
N PRO A 145 -5.98 8.05 -17.45
CA PRO A 145 -6.81 6.90 -17.08
C PRO A 145 -6.03 5.57 -17.00
N GLN A 146 -5.09 5.33 -17.93
CA GLN A 146 -4.27 4.12 -17.93
C GLN A 146 -3.31 4.05 -16.73
N GLN A 147 -2.72 5.18 -16.35
CA GLN A 147 -1.86 5.25 -15.17
C GLN A 147 -2.66 5.03 -13.89
N LEU A 148 -3.84 5.66 -13.77
CA LEU A 148 -4.70 5.44 -12.62
C LEU A 148 -5.16 3.98 -12.51
N ASN A 149 -5.56 3.35 -13.62
CA ASN A 149 -5.96 1.94 -13.66
C ASN A 149 -4.83 0.97 -13.26
N SER A 150 -3.58 1.40 -13.33
CA SER A 150 -2.39 0.64 -12.87
C SER A 150 -1.98 0.98 -11.44
N THR A 151 -2.72 1.85 -10.76
CA THR A 151 -2.42 2.32 -9.40
C THR A 151 -3.34 1.62 -8.40
N ILE A 152 -2.77 1.13 -7.32
CA ILE A 152 -3.51 0.73 -6.12
C ILE A 152 -3.49 1.91 -5.16
N ILE A 153 -4.56 2.12 -4.39
CA ILE A 153 -4.62 3.18 -3.38
C ILE A 153 -4.60 2.52 -2.00
N ALA A 154 -3.90 3.13 -1.04
CA ALA A 154 -3.94 2.72 0.36
C ALA A 154 -4.39 3.91 1.22
N TYR A 155 -5.52 3.73 1.91
CA TYR A 155 -6.01 4.71 2.88
C TYR A 155 -5.41 4.45 4.25
N GLU A 156 -4.70 5.43 4.79
CA GLU A 156 -4.04 5.39 6.08
C GLU A 156 -4.75 6.32 7.07
N PRO A 157 -5.62 5.82 7.98
CA PRO A 157 -6.03 6.59 9.15
C PRO A 157 -4.81 6.76 10.08
N ILE A 158 -4.00 7.83 9.88
CA ILE A 158 -2.68 8.00 10.54
C ILE A 158 -2.82 7.96 12.07
N TRP A 159 -3.95 8.44 12.59
CA TRP A 159 -4.30 8.39 14.00
C TRP A 159 -4.50 6.97 14.56
N ALA A 160 -4.69 5.98 13.68
CA ALA A 160 -4.85 4.56 14.03
C ALA A 160 -3.62 3.71 13.68
N ILE A 161 -2.47 4.31 13.28
CA ILE A 161 -1.25 3.58 12.94
C ILE A 161 -0.32 3.55 14.17
N GLY A 162 -0.07 2.37 14.74
CA GLY A 162 0.89 2.19 15.84
C GLY A 162 0.48 2.82 17.18
N THR A 163 -0.73 3.37 17.29
CA THR A 163 -1.22 4.05 18.50
C THR A 163 -1.99 3.13 19.45
N GLY A 164 -2.30 1.91 19.03
CA GLY A 164 -3.22 1.01 19.73
C GLY A 164 -4.71 1.32 19.49
N GLN A 165 -5.02 2.39 18.78
CA GLN A 165 -6.37 2.67 18.29
C GLN A 165 -6.59 1.98 16.94
N THR A 166 -7.83 1.62 16.65
CA THR A 166 -8.26 1.08 15.36
C THR A 166 -9.45 1.86 14.86
N ALA A 167 -9.52 2.13 13.56
CA ALA A 167 -10.76 2.63 12.98
C ALA A 167 -11.83 1.53 13.05
N SER A 168 -13.10 1.92 13.20
CA SER A 168 -14.19 0.98 13.06
C SER A 168 -14.34 0.55 11.59
N PRO A 169 -14.98 -0.59 11.29
CA PRO A 169 -15.30 -0.99 9.93
C PRO A 169 -16.08 0.09 9.16
N GLU A 170 -17.01 0.77 9.82
CA GLU A 170 -17.81 1.84 9.23
C GLU A 170 -16.96 3.07 8.89
N GLN A 171 -15.96 3.41 9.72
CA GLN A 171 -15.02 4.49 9.43
C GLN A 171 -14.10 4.15 8.26
N ALA A 172 -13.68 2.90 8.14
CA ALA A 172 -12.94 2.43 6.98
C ALA A 172 -13.81 2.53 5.72
N GLN A 173 -15.05 2.03 5.76
CA GLN A 173 -16.01 2.12 4.67
C GLN A 173 -16.27 3.57 4.23
N GLU A 174 -16.54 4.46 5.18
CA GLU A 174 -16.76 5.90 4.93
C GLU A 174 -15.65 6.49 4.07
N MET A 175 -14.40 6.24 4.44
CA MET A 175 -13.25 6.85 3.76
C MET A 175 -12.91 6.17 2.44
N HIS A 176 -13.12 4.87 2.32
CA HIS A 176 -12.94 4.16 1.06
C HIS A 176 -13.97 4.60 0.02
N LEU A 177 -15.25 4.73 0.41
CA LEU A 177 -16.29 5.30 -0.44
C LEU A 177 -15.97 6.74 -0.84
N LEU A 178 -15.54 7.59 0.11
CA LEU A 178 -15.08 8.95 -0.18
C LEU A 178 -14.00 8.98 -1.27
N ILE A 179 -13.00 8.09 -1.17
CA ILE A 179 -11.92 8.02 -2.16
C ILE A 179 -12.48 7.70 -3.55
N ARG A 180 -13.40 6.73 -3.64
CA ARG A 180 -14.07 6.43 -4.92
C ARG A 180 -14.86 7.62 -5.44
N ASP A 181 -15.63 8.29 -4.60
CA ASP A 181 -16.44 9.45 -5.00
C ASP A 181 -15.57 10.62 -5.50
N VAL A 182 -14.45 10.89 -4.84
CA VAL A 182 -13.48 11.90 -5.31
C VAL A 182 -12.88 11.51 -6.68
N LEU A 183 -12.53 10.24 -6.88
CA LEU A 183 -12.00 9.79 -8.17
C LEU A 183 -13.03 9.91 -9.30
N LYS A 184 -14.32 9.66 -9.02
CA LYS A 184 -15.44 9.81 -9.98
C LYS A 184 -15.67 11.26 -10.41
N GLU A 185 -15.13 12.25 -9.71
CA GLU A 185 -15.16 13.66 -10.17
C GLU A 185 -14.39 13.86 -11.49
N LYS A 186 -13.44 12.96 -11.82
CA LYS A 186 -12.56 13.09 -13.00
C LYS A 186 -12.56 11.87 -13.92
N PHE A 187 -12.74 10.70 -13.38
CA PHE A 187 -12.57 9.45 -14.09
C PHE A 187 -13.91 8.71 -14.23
N GLU A 188 -14.02 7.86 -15.24
CA GLU A 188 -15.25 7.09 -15.51
C GLU A 188 -15.58 6.17 -14.33
N PRO A 189 -16.86 6.12 -13.88
CA PRO A 189 -17.27 5.34 -12.72
C PRO A 189 -16.87 3.86 -12.80
N GLU A 190 -17.06 3.20 -13.94
CA GLU A 190 -16.73 1.78 -14.12
C GLU A 190 -15.24 1.50 -13.93
N MET A 191 -14.38 2.42 -14.35
CA MET A 191 -12.95 2.32 -14.11
C MET A 191 -12.62 2.50 -12.63
N VAL A 192 -13.24 3.47 -11.96
CA VAL A 192 -13.02 3.73 -10.53
C VAL A 192 -13.43 2.52 -9.67
N GLU A 193 -14.53 1.84 -10.03
CA GLU A 193 -14.95 0.61 -9.32
C GLU A 193 -13.93 -0.53 -9.45
N SER A 194 -13.13 -0.54 -10.51
CA SER A 194 -12.08 -1.58 -10.70
C SER A 194 -10.77 -1.30 -9.97
N ILE A 195 -10.60 -0.10 -9.38
CA ILE A 195 -9.38 0.26 -8.65
C ILE A 195 -9.42 -0.34 -7.26
N SER A 196 -8.36 -1.07 -6.89
CA SER A 196 -8.23 -1.59 -5.53
C SER A 196 -7.87 -0.49 -4.54
N ILE A 197 -8.65 -0.39 -3.45
CA ILE A 197 -8.40 0.53 -2.33
C ILE A 197 -8.17 -0.29 -1.06
N LEU A 198 -6.94 -0.22 -0.53
CA LEU A 198 -6.50 -0.99 0.63
C LEU A 198 -6.67 -0.16 1.92
N TYR A 199 -7.06 -0.81 2.99
CA TYR A 199 -7.06 -0.21 4.33
C TYR A 199 -5.66 -0.31 4.95
N GLY A 200 -5.05 0.83 5.27
CA GLY A 200 -3.69 0.96 5.81
C GLY A 200 -3.62 1.28 7.31
N GLY A 201 -4.72 1.17 8.03
CA GLY A 201 -4.73 1.31 9.49
C GLY A 201 -4.32 0.03 10.21
N SER A 202 -4.52 0.00 11.52
CA SER A 202 -4.19 -1.15 12.35
C SER A 202 -5.11 -2.35 12.06
N VAL A 203 -4.56 -3.36 11.38
CA VAL A 203 -5.22 -4.65 11.09
C VAL A 203 -4.59 -5.75 11.94
N ASN A 204 -5.42 -6.65 12.44
CA ASN A 204 -5.03 -7.86 13.15
C ASN A 204 -6.02 -8.99 12.85
N ALA A 205 -5.74 -10.21 13.30
CA ALA A 205 -6.60 -11.37 13.07
C ALA A 205 -8.05 -11.19 13.58
N GLY A 206 -8.25 -10.39 14.63
CA GLY A 206 -9.58 -10.18 15.24
C GLY A 206 -10.47 -9.18 14.51
N ASN A 207 -9.90 -8.24 13.73
CA ASN A 207 -10.66 -7.21 13.02
C ASN A 207 -10.60 -7.31 11.48
N ALA A 208 -9.69 -8.12 10.93
CA ALA A 208 -9.48 -8.23 9.48
C ALA A 208 -10.78 -8.57 8.74
N LEU A 209 -11.53 -9.58 9.17
CA LEU A 209 -12.76 -9.99 8.53
C LEU A 209 -13.82 -8.89 8.48
N SER A 210 -13.99 -8.14 9.57
CA SER A 210 -14.99 -7.07 9.65
C SER A 210 -14.61 -5.83 8.84
N ILE A 211 -13.30 -5.53 8.72
CA ILE A 211 -12.81 -4.40 7.91
C ILE A 211 -12.84 -4.76 6.43
N PHE A 212 -12.28 -5.92 6.04
CA PHE A 212 -12.22 -6.32 4.64
C PHE A 212 -13.58 -6.73 4.06
N GLY A 213 -14.55 -7.06 4.92
CA GLY A 213 -15.94 -7.33 4.53
C GLY A 213 -16.76 -6.07 4.20
N GLN A 214 -16.17 -4.87 4.29
CA GLN A 214 -16.84 -3.64 3.86
C GLN A 214 -16.82 -3.52 2.33
N ASN A 215 -17.89 -2.96 1.75
CA ASN A 215 -18.13 -2.96 0.30
C ASN A 215 -17.02 -2.32 -0.54
N ASP A 216 -16.38 -1.27 -0.01
CA ASP A 216 -15.37 -0.48 -0.73
C ASP A 216 -13.93 -0.79 -0.28
N VAL A 217 -13.72 -1.77 0.60
CA VAL A 217 -12.41 -2.18 1.10
C VAL A 217 -11.94 -3.42 0.37
N ASP A 218 -10.94 -3.29 -0.52
CA ASP A 218 -10.45 -4.37 -1.38
C ASP A 218 -9.28 -5.17 -0.78
N GLY A 219 -8.88 -4.87 0.46
CA GLY A 219 -7.79 -5.54 1.14
C GLY A 219 -7.09 -4.66 2.16
N GLY A 220 -5.86 -5.02 2.54
CA GLY A 220 -5.10 -4.28 3.56
C GLY A 220 -3.63 -4.05 3.25
N LEU A 221 -3.12 -2.88 3.64
CA LEU A 221 -1.69 -2.59 3.74
C LEU A 221 -1.28 -2.79 5.21
N VAL A 222 -0.72 -3.98 5.52
CA VAL A 222 -0.53 -4.46 6.90
C VAL A 222 0.88 -4.14 7.41
N GLY A 223 0.97 -3.37 8.49
CA GLY A 223 2.23 -3.03 9.16
C GLY A 223 2.66 -4.08 10.20
N GLY A 224 2.61 -3.74 11.48
CA GLY A 224 3.17 -4.54 12.59
C GLY A 224 2.69 -5.99 12.68
N ALA A 225 1.43 -6.29 12.35
CA ALA A 225 0.91 -7.65 12.35
C ALA A 225 1.58 -8.54 11.29
N SER A 226 2.09 -7.97 10.18
CA SER A 226 2.81 -8.72 9.16
C SER A 226 4.15 -9.30 9.62
N LEU A 227 4.68 -8.82 10.75
CA LEU A 227 5.93 -9.31 11.35
C LEU A 227 5.74 -10.60 12.17
N LYS A 228 4.50 -11.03 12.37
CA LYS A 228 4.14 -12.25 13.11
C LYS A 228 3.47 -13.24 12.17
N VAL A 229 4.11 -14.37 11.95
CA VAL A 229 3.65 -15.39 10.99
C VAL A 229 2.17 -15.72 11.18
N ASN A 230 1.76 -16.13 12.38
CA ASN A 230 0.39 -16.57 12.64
C ASN A 230 -0.63 -15.43 12.46
N ASP A 231 -0.33 -14.23 12.96
CA ASP A 231 -1.22 -13.08 12.84
C ASP A 231 -1.46 -12.75 11.36
N PHE A 232 -0.38 -12.77 10.54
CA PHE A 232 -0.50 -12.45 9.12
C PHE A 232 -1.17 -13.57 8.31
N LEU A 233 -0.90 -14.83 8.62
CA LEU A 233 -1.62 -15.96 8.03
C LEU A 233 -3.13 -15.88 8.30
N ASP A 234 -3.53 -15.51 9.50
CA ASP A 234 -4.95 -15.37 9.85
C ASP A 234 -5.60 -14.17 9.15
N ILE A 235 -4.85 -13.06 8.95
CA ILE A 235 -5.31 -11.92 8.13
C ILE A 235 -5.53 -12.35 6.67
N ILE A 236 -4.59 -13.11 6.08
CA ILE A 236 -4.74 -13.62 4.70
C ILE A 236 -5.97 -14.54 4.60
N LYS A 237 -6.14 -15.47 5.55
CA LYS A 237 -7.32 -16.36 5.57
C LYS A 237 -8.63 -15.58 5.71
N ALA A 238 -8.65 -14.51 6.50
CA ALA A 238 -9.82 -13.64 6.61
C ALA A 238 -10.17 -13.03 5.23
N MET A 239 -9.18 -12.53 4.48
CA MET A 239 -9.37 -12.00 3.13
C MET A 239 -9.88 -13.08 2.16
N GLU A 240 -9.28 -14.28 2.16
CA GLU A 240 -9.69 -15.40 1.31
C GLU A 240 -11.13 -15.89 1.58
N SER A 241 -11.68 -15.64 2.77
CA SER A 241 -13.05 -16.02 3.15
C SER A 241 -14.13 -15.05 2.66
N ILE A 242 -13.72 -13.87 2.14
CA ILE A 242 -14.61 -12.83 1.60
C ILE A 242 -14.81 -13.09 0.10
N GLY A 243 -16.05 -13.05 -0.37
CA GLY A 243 -16.43 -13.15 -1.78
C GLY A 243 -17.02 -14.46 -2.15
#